data_d3c960bf2dcdddf150e3786932512faf
#
_entry.id   d3c960bf2dcdddf150e3786932512faf
#
_cell.length_a   1.000
_cell.length_b   1.000
_cell.length_c   1.000
_cell.angle_alpha   90.00
_cell.angle_beta   90.00
_cell.angle_gamma   90.00
#
_symmetry.space_group_name_H-M   'P 1'
#
loop_
_entity.id
_entity.type
_entity.pdbx_description
1 polymer ?
#
loop_
_entity_poly.entity_id
_entity_poly.type
_entity_poly.pdbx_seq_one_letter_code
_entity_poly.pdbx_strand_id
1 'polypeptide(L)'
;KDKATARISGEFYVNAINVMRGASSVSEYRGLPAQEAFDIEYWLLEEAKLQRMPKPKSLAGRIALVTGGAGGIGSATAERLLQEGACVVLADIDDKALADTASNLSSRHGKDVVRTVKTNVTSEDEVAAAYAFAAVEFGGLDILVSNAGIASSAPIEETTLALWHTNM
;
A
#
# COMPACT_ATOMS: atom_id res chain seq x y z
N LYS A 1 6.88 5.77 1.38
CA LYS A 1 5.74 4.91 1.62
C LYS A 1 4.42 5.58 1.26
N ASP A 2 4.40 6.88 1.13
CA ASP A 2 3.31 7.64 0.53
C ASP A 2 3.87 8.67 -0.45
N LYS A 3 3.03 9.10 -1.38
CA LYS A 3 3.40 10.01 -2.46
C LYS A 3 3.84 11.39 -1.96
N ALA A 4 3.23 11.87 -0.89
CA ALA A 4 3.58 13.18 -0.32
C ALA A 4 4.99 13.16 0.28
N THR A 5 5.32 12.14 1.07
CA THR A 5 6.66 11.94 1.63
C THR A 5 7.72 11.76 0.53
N ALA A 6 7.42 10.97 -0.50
CA ALA A 6 8.31 10.78 -1.64
C ALA A 6 8.60 12.09 -2.38
N ARG A 7 7.56 12.91 -2.62
CA ARG A 7 7.69 14.22 -3.25
C ARG A 7 8.56 15.16 -2.39
N ILE A 8 8.28 15.26 -1.10
CA ILE A 8 9.05 16.12 -0.19
C ILE A 8 10.52 15.71 -0.19
N SER A 9 10.82 14.40 -0.09
CA SER A 9 12.20 13.90 -0.16
C SER A 9 12.87 14.29 -1.49
N GLY A 10 12.17 14.15 -2.62
CA GLY A 10 12.67 14.58 -3.93
C GLY A 10 12.95 16.08 -3.99
N GLU A 11 12.07 16.91 -3.44
CA GLU A 11 12.26 18.37 -3.37
C GLU A 11 13.51 18.76 -2.56
N PHE A 12 13.80 18.05 -1.45
CA PHE A 12 15.04 18.26 -0.70
C PHE A 12 16.28 17.93 -1.52
N TYR A 13 16.29 16.82 -2.26
CA TYR A 13 17.41 16.47 -3.15
C TYR A 13 17.63 17.51 -4.25
N VAL A 14 16.55 17.94 -4.92
CA VAL A 14 16.62 18.96 -5.97
C VAL A 14 17.16 20.28 -5.40
N ASN A 15 16.70 20.69 -4.22
CA ASN A 15 17.18 21.89 -3.55
C ASN A 15 18.67 21.77 -3.21
N ALA A 16 19.12 20.66 -2.64
CA ALA A 16 20.52 20.43 -2.32
C ALA A 16 21.43 20.50 -3.56
N ILE A 17 21.02 19.87 -4.68
CA ILE A 17 21.73 19.92 -5.96
C ILE A 17 21.84 21.36 -6.47
N ASN A 18 20.75 22.14 -6.40
CA ASN A 18 20.75 23.53 -6.85
C ASN A 18 21.65 24.42 -5.99
N VAL A 19 21.67 24.21 -4.67
CA VAL A 19 22.57 24.92 -3.74
C VAL A 19 24.04 24.58 -4.05
N MET A 20 24.37 23.30 -4.20
CA MET A 20 25.73 22.88 -4.58
C MET A 20 26.19 23.49 -5.89
N ARG A 21 25.32 23.46 -6.92
CA ARG A 21 25.61 24.05 -8.23
C ARG A 21 25.79 25.56 -8.15
N GLY A 22 24.93 26.25 -7.39
CA GLY A 22 25.03 27.69 -7.18
C GLY A 22 26.30 28.09 -6.44
N ALA A 23 26.65 27.39 -5.37
CA ALA A 23 27.87 27.60 -4.62
C ALA A 23 29.13 27.38 -5.50
N SER A 24 29.15 26.29 -6.26
CA SER A 24 30.27 25.98 -7.17
C SER A 24 30.41 26.97 -8.32
N SER A 25 29.40 27.74 -8.66
CA SER A 25 29.52 28.82 -9.66
C SER A 25 30.17 30.10 -9.13
N VAL A 26 30.23 30.26 -7.82
CA VAL A 26 30.80 31.45 -7.15
C VAL A 26 32.16 31.14 -6.51
N SER A 27 32.29 29.96 -5.91
CA SER A 27 33.53 29.49 -5.27
C SER A 27 33.55 27.97 -5.16
N GLU A 28 34.53 27.40 -4.44
CA GLU A 28 34.54 25.97 -4.12
C GLU A 28 33.41 25.63 -3.14
N TYR A 29 32.53 24.67 -3.51
CA TYR A 29 31.52 24.16 -2.59
C TYR A 29 32.18 23.41 -1.42
N ARG A 30 31.77 23.72 -0.21
CA ARG A 30 32.16 23.00 1.00
C ARG A 30 30.91 22.62 1.78
N GLY A 31 30.75 21.33 2.04
CA GLY A 31 29.69 20.82 2.91
C GLY A 31 29.93 21.22 4.38
N LEU A 32 28.86 21.27 5.15
CA LEU A 32 28.95 21.48 6.59
C LEU A 32 29.65 20.29 7.25
N PRO A 33 30.44 20.54 8.32
CA PRO A 33 30.97 19.49 9.18
C PRO A 33 29.83 18.63 9.74
N ALA A 34 30.09 17.34 9.97
CA ALA A 34 29.11 16.40 10.49
C ALA A 34 28.50 16.86 11.83
N GLN A 35 29.31 17.54 12.68
CA GLN A 35 28.81 18.07 13.96
C GLN A 35 27.79 19.18 13.77
N GLU A 36 28.02 20.11 12.85
CA GLU A 36 27.02 21.17 12.58
C GLU A 36 25.72 20.62 11.98
N ALA A 37 25.81 19.61 11.11
CA ALA A 37 24.64 18.92 10.59
C ALA A 37 23.85 18.24 11.72
N PHE A 38 24.55 17.59 12.68
CA PHE A 38 23.95 16.98 13.85
C PHE A 38 23.27 18.02 14.75
N ASP A 39 23.94 19.15 15.04
CA ASP A 39 23.42 20.19 15.92
C ASP A 39 22.13 20.83 15.37
N ILE A 40 22.02 20.96 14.04
CA ILE A 40 20.80 21.46 13.39
C ILE A 40 19.70 20.40 13.42
N GLU A 41 20.01 19.13 13.10
CA GLU A 41 19.06 18.03 13.08
C GLU A 41 18.39 17.82 14.45
N TYR A 42 19.16 17.91 15.52
CA TYR A 42 18.68 17.70 16.90
C TYR A 42 18.43 18.99 17.68
N TRP A 43 18.23 20.09 16.97
CA TRP A 43 17.89 21.34 17.63
C TRP A 43 16.51 21.26 18.31
N LEU A 44 16.42 21.71 19.55
CA LEU A 44 15.22 21.59 20.39
C LEU A 44 13.93 22.10 19.74
N LEU A 45 13.99 23.13 18.88
CA LEU A 45 12.81 23.63 18.18
C LEU A 45 12.33 22.67 17.08
N GLU A 46 13.24 22.01 16.38
CA GLU A 46 12.89 20.98 15.38
C GLU A 46 12.33 19.73 16.05
N GLU A 47 12.94 19.29 17.15
CA GLU A 47 12.39 18.22 18.00
C GLU A 47 10.97 18.54 18.47
N ALA A 48 10.72 19.75 18.95
CA ALA A 48 9.40 20.18 19.39
C ALA A 48 8.37 20.22 18.25
N LYS A 49 8.78 20.52 17.01
CA LYS A 49 7.92 20.43 15.82
C LYS A 49 7.57 18.98 15.52
N LEU A 50 8.55 18.07 15.52
CA LEU A 50 8.33 16.64 15.26
C LEU A 50 7.37 16.03 16.29
N GLN A 51 7.51 16.38 17.57
CA GLN A 51 6.62 15.92 18.64
C GLN A 51 5.18 16.40 18.48
N ARG A 52 4.95 17.54 17.84
CA ARG A 52 3.60 18.09 17.56
C ARG A 52 2.97 17.51 16.30
N MET A 53 3.72 16.79 15.47
CA MET A 53 3.15 16.17 14.28
C MET A 53 2.12 15.10 14.67
N PRO A 54 1.03 14.95 13.90
CA PRO A 54 0.07 13.89 14.12
C PRO A 54 0.78 12.52 14.07
N LYS A 55 0.50 11.67 15.03
CA LYS A 55 1.04 10.32 15.04
C LYS A 55 0.56 9.57 13.77
N PRO A 56 1.43 8.81 13.12
CA PRO A 56 1.01 8.01 11.98
C PRO A 56 -0.05 7.00 12.42
N LYS A 57 -0.94 6.64 11.49
CA LYS A 57 -1.93 5.60 11.71
C LYS A 57 -1.24 4.26 11.96
N SER A 58 -1.95 3.31 12.56
CA SER A 58 -1.42 2.02 13.03
C SER A 58 -0.75 1.18 11.92
N LEU A 59 -1.28 1.27 10.70
CA LEU A 59 -0.77 0.56 9.52
C LEU A 59 -0.15 1.50 8.47
N ALA A 60 0.23 2.71 8.88
CA ALA A 60 0.85 3.66 7.95
C ALA A 60 2.10 3.07 7.28
N GLY A 61 2.11 3.06 5.96
CA GLY A 61 3.19 2.50 5.15
C GLY A 61 3.23 0.98 5.09
N ARG A 62 2.21 0.26 5.57
CA ARG A 62 2.05 -1.18 5.36
C ARG A 62 1.33 -1.44 4.05
N ILE A 63 1.65 -2.57 3.43
CA ILE A 63 1.11 -3.00 2.15
C ILE A 63 0.36 -4.31 2.38
N ALA A 64 -0.91 -4.32 2.01
CA ALA A 64 -1.79 -5.48 2.19
C ALA A 64 -2.28 -6.01 0.83
N LEU A 65 -2.30 -7.34 0.69
CA LEU A 65 -2.96 -8.06 -0.40
C LEU A 65 -4.18 -8.78 0.17
N VAL A 66 -5.35 -8.53 -0.39
CA VAL A 66 -6.61 -9.13 0.05
C VAL A 66 -7.19 -9.95 -1.08
N THR A 67 -7.21 -11.28 -0.95
CA THR A 67 -7.87 -12.18 -1.91
C THR A 67 -9.38 -12.23 -1.66
N GLY A 68 -10.18 -12.39 -2.72
CA GLY A 68 -11.63 -12.18 -2.64
C GLY A 68 -11.96 -10.73 -2.29
N GLY A 69 -11.11 -9.79 -2.72
CA GLY A 69 -11.15 -8.38 -2.34
C GLY A 69 -12.34 -7.60 -2.88
N ALA A 70 -13.03 -8.13 -3.90
CA ALA A 70 -14.27 -7.58 -4.42
C ALA A 70 -15.52 -8.05 -3.67
N GLY A 71 -15.41 -9.13 -2.88
CA GLY A 71 -16.50 -9.67 -2.07
C GLY A 71 -16.81 -8.82 -0.83
N GLY A 72 -17.95 -9.07 -0.19
CA GLY A 72 -18.41 -8.29 0.96
C GLY A 72 -17.41 -8.24 2.13
N ILE A 73 -16.87 -9.40 2.56
CA ILE A 73 -15.90 -9.47 3.65
C ILE A 73 -14.56 -8.89 3.22
N GLY A 74 -14.08 -9.25 2.01
CA GLY A 74 -12.80 -8.77 1.48
C GLY A 74 -12.77 -7.25 1.33
N SER A 75 -13.81 -6.66 0.74
CA SER A 75 -13.91 -5.21 0.57
C SER A 75 -14.01 -4.45 1.89
N ALA A 76 -14.78 -4.97 2.85
CA ALA A 76 -14.87 -4.37 4.19
C ALA A 76 -13.52 -4.46 4.95
N THR A 77 -12.81 -5.57 4.81
CA THR A 77 -11.46 -5.73 5.37
C THR A 77 -10.49 -4.74 4.73
N ALA A 78 -10.51 -4.63 3.41
CA ALA A 78 -9.70 -3.67 2.67
C ALA A 78 -9.96 -2.23 3.10
N GLU A 79 -11.24 -1.87 3.27
CA GLU A 79 -11.61 -0.56 3.77
C GLU A 79 -11.02 -0.29 5.16
N ARG A 80 -11.11 -1.25 6.07
CA ARG A 80 -10.53 -1.11 7.40
C ARG A 80 -9.01 -0.92 7.35
N LEU A 81 -8.31 -1.68 6.53
CA LEU A 81 -6.86 -1.55 6.35
C LEU A 81 -6.50 -0.14 5.82
N LEU A 82 -7.26 0.38 4.85
CA LEU A 82 -7.08 1.73 4.33
C LEU A 82 -7.35 2.81 5.39
N GLN A 83 -8.36 2.65 6.22
CA GLN A 83 -8.65 3.54 7.34
C GLN A 83 -7.48 3.63 8.33
N GLU A 84 -6.79 2.51 8.56
CA GLU A 84 -5.60 2.43 9.39
C GLU A 84 -4.31 2.87 8.68
N GLY A 85 -4.40 3.27 7.42
CA GLY A 85 -3.30 3.87 6.66
C GLY A 85 -2.47 2.91 5.83
N ALA A 86 -2.92 1.68 5.61
CA ALA A 86 -2.27 0.74 4.69
C ALA A 86 -2.52 1.13 3.23
N CYS A 87 -1.62 0.69 2.33
CA CYS A 87 -1.91 0.54 0.91
C CYS A 87 -2.49 -0.86 0.68
N VAL A 88 -3.47 -0.98 -0.23
CA VAL A 88 -4.17 -2.26 -0.45
C VAL A 88 -4.16 -2.65 -1.92
N VAL A 89 -3.83 -3.90 -2.18
CA VAL A 89 -4.06 -4.60 -3.45
C VAL A 89 -5.25 -5.52 -3.27
N LEU A 90 -6.30 -5.30 -4.05
CA LEU A 90 -7.47 -6.16 -4.12
C LEU A 90 -7.23 -7.22 -5.19
N ALA A 91 -7.30 -8.49 -4.82
CA ALA A 91 -7.20 -9.62 -5.74
C ALA A 91 -8.53 -10.37 -5.79
N ASP A 92 -9.09 -10.55 -6.98
CA ASP A 92 -10.34 -11.29 -7.19
C ASP A 92 -10.37 -11.87 -8.60
N ILE A 93 -11.21 -12.87 -8.83
CA ILE A 93 -11.45 -13.44 -10.15
C ILE A 93 -12.38 -12.58 -11.00
N ASP A 94 -13.23 -11.76 -10.37
CA ASP A 94 -14.22 -10.89 -11.03
C ASP A 94 -13.65 -9.48 -11.27
N ASP A 95 -13.17 -9.24 -12.49
CA ASP A 95 -12.62 -7.94 -12.90
C ASP A 95 -13.59 -6.78 -12.74
N LYS A 96 -14.88 -7.00 -13.00
CA LYS A 96 -15.89 -5.94 -12.91
C LYS A 96 -16.12 -5.55 -11.45
N ALA A 97 -16.31 -6.53 -10.58
CA ALA A 97 -16.48 -6.29 -9.16
C ALA A 97 -15.22 -5.64 -8.54
N LEU A 98 -14.01 -6.02 -9.00
CA LEU A 98 -12.76 -5.35 -8.62
C LEU A 98 -12.76 -3.87 -9.00
N ALA A 99 -13.13 -3.54 -10.24
CA ALA A 99 -13.15 -2.16 -10.71
C ALA A 99 -14.13 -1.29 -9.91
N ASP A 100 -15.34 -1.82 -9.66
CA ASP A 100 -16.38 -1.13 -8.89
C ASP A 100 -15.93 -0.90 -7.42
N THR A 101 -15.36 -1.92 -6.79
CA THR A 101 -14.83 -1.85 -5.42
C THR A 101 -13.66 -0.89 -5.32
N ALA A 102 -12.72 -0.96 -6.25
CA ALA A 102 -11.57 -0.07 -6.27
C ALA A 102 -11.97 1.40 -6.50
N SER A 103 -12.94 1.66 -7.37
CA SER A 103 -13.48 3.00 -7.59
C SER A 103 -14.07 3.58 -6.31
N ASN A 104 -14.87 2.79 -5.61
CA ASN A 104 -15.49 3.18 -4.34
C ASN A 104 -14.45 3.46 -3.26
N LEU A 105 -13.50 2.55 -3.03
CA LEU A 105 -12.45 2.72 -2.03
C LEU A 105 -11.51 3.88 -2.38
N SER A 106 -11.13 4.02 -3.65
CA SER A 106 -10.27 5.12 -4.12
C SER A 106 -10.90 6.49 -3.97
N SER A 107 -12.22 6.61 -4.12
CA SER A 107 -12.92 7.88 -3.92
C SER A 107 -12.86 8.37 -2.47
N ARG A 108 -12.78 7.46 -1.51
CA ARG A 108 -12.75 7.75 -0.07
C ARG A 108 -11.34 7.85 0.52
N HIS A 109 -10.40 7.06 0.00
CA HIS A 109 -9.05 6.94 0.60
C HIS A 109 -7.93 7.46 -0.32
N GLY A 110 -8.24 7.75 -1.57
CA GLY A 110 -7.26 8.20 -2.57
C GLY A 110 -6.87 7.09 -3.54
N LYS A 111 -6.60 7.51 -4.78
CA LYS A 111 -6.24 6.58 -5.87
C LYS A 111 -4.86 5.95 -5.72
N ASP A 112 -3.98 6.59 -4.97
CA ASP A 112 -2.58 6.15 -4.84
C ASP A 112 -2.39 4.98 -3.87
N VAL A 113 -3.40 4.65 -3.06
CA VAL A 113 -3.32 3.61 -2.02
C VAL A 113 -4.14 2.35 -2.32
N VAL A 114 -4.84 2.31 -3.46
CA VAL A 114 -5.65 1.16 -3.88
C VAL A 114 -5.19 0.68 -5.24
N ARG A 115 -4.96 -0.62 -5.39
CA ARG A 115 -4.68 -1.30 -6.66
C ARG A 115 -5.53 -2.54 -6.76
N THR A 116 -5.68 -3.02 -7.99
CA THR A 116 -6.41 -4.26 -8.28
C THR A 116 -5.57 -5.17 -9.13
N VAL A 117 -5.72 -6.46 -8.93
CA VAL A 117 -5.14 -7.50 -9.78
C VAL A 117 -6.13 -8.65 -9.91
N LYS A 118 -6.45 -9.02 -11.15
CA LYS A 118 -7.25 -10.21 -11.40
C LYS A 118 -6.47 -11.44 -10.97
N THR A 119 -7.06 -12.28 -10.14
CA THR A 119 -6.37 -13.44 -9.59
C THR A 119 -7.35 -14.57 -9.31
N ASN A 120 -7.13 -15.71 -9.94
CA ASN A 120 -7.72 -16.97 -9.55
C ASN A 120 -6.80 -17.64 -8.51
N VAL A 121 -7.24 -17.73 -7.27
CA VAL A 121 -6.42 -18.29 -6.16
C VAL A 121 -6.17 -19.79 -6.29
N THR A 122 -6.80 -20.48 -7.24
CA THR A 122 -6.51 -21.88 -7.55
C THR A 122 -5.37 -22.04 -8.57
N SER A 123 -4.86 -20.94 -9.12
CA SER A 123 -3.72 -20.90 -10.06
C SER A 123 -2.49 -20.38 -9.33
N GLU A 124 -1.47 -21.22 -9.17
CA GLU A 124 -0.21 -20.85 -8.53
C GLU A 124 0.48 -19.68 -9.27
N ASP A 125 0.46 -19.70 -10.60
CA ASP A 125 1.05 -18.65 -11.43
C ASP A 125 0.36 -17.29 -11.22
N GLU A 126 -0.99 -17.28 -11.14
CA GLU A 126 -1.72 -16.03 -10.90
C GLU A 126 -1.52 -15.51 -9.48
N VAL A 127 -1.42 -16.39 -8.49
CA VAL A 127 -1.06 -16.02 -7.13
C VAL A 127 0.34 -15.42 -7.08
N ALA A 128 1.34 -16.07 -7.72
CA ALA A 128 2.70 -15.53 -7.81
C ALA A 128 2.73 -14.16 -8.51
N ALA A 129 1.94 -13.99 -9.58
CA ALA A 129 1.81 -12.71 -10.27
C ALA A 129 1.20 -11.61 -9.37
N ALA A 130 0.22 -11.95 -8.53
CA ALA A 130 -0.37 -10.99 -7.59
C ALA A 130 0.64 -10.49 -6.54
N TYR A 131 1.50 -11.37 -6.02
CA TYR A 131 2.60 -10.98 -5.13
C TYR A 131 3.61 -10.07 -5.84
N ALA A 132 4.02 -10.46 -7.05
CA ALA A 132 4.95 -9.66 -7.86
C ALA A 132 4.35 -8.27 -8.16
N PHE A 133 3.07 -8.20 -8.47
CA PHE A 133 2.35 -6.95 -8.69
C PHE A 133 2.37 -6.05 -7.46
N ALA A 134 2.09 -6.58 -6.27
CA ALA A 134 2.16 -5.81 -5.03
C ALA A 134 3.58 -5.25 -4.77
N ALA A 135 4.61 -6.05 -5.06
CA ALA A 135 6.00 -5.64 -4.92
C ALA A 135 6.39 -4.52 -5.91
N VAL A 136 5.90 -4.59 -7.16
CA VAL A 136 6.18 -3.57 -8.19
C VAL A 136 5.44 -2.27 -7.88
N GLU A 137 4.16 -2.34 -7.52
CA GLU A 137 3.32 -1.15 -7.30
C GLU A 137 3.64 -0.40 -6.01
N PHE A 138 3.97 -1.12 -4.94
CA PHE A 138 4.12 -0.55 -3.62
C PHE A 138 5.49 -0.82 -2.95
N GLY A 139 6.32 -1.66 -3.56
CA GLY A 139 7.66 -1.97 -3.06
C GLY A 139 7.76 -3.17 -2.13
N GLY A 140 6.69 -3.94 -1.96
CA GLY A 140 6.70 -5.14 -1.11
C GLY A 140 5.31 -5.59 -0.67
N LEU A 141 5.25 -6.49 0.30
CA LEU A 141 4.03 -6.97 0.93
C LEU A 141 4.29 -7.20 2.42
N ASP A 142 3.47 -6.62 3.29
CA ASP A 142 3.55 -6.77 4.74
C ASP A 142 2.42 -7.67 5.28
N ILE A 143 1.24 -7.63 4.66
CA ILE A 143 0.02 -8.28 5.17
C ILE A 143 -0.65 -9.05 4.03
N LEU A 144 -0.90 -10.33 4.27
CA LEU A 144 -1.75 -11.16 3.40
C LEU A 144 -3.06 -11.48 4.12
N VAL A 145 -4.17 -11.16 3.45
CA VAL A 145 -5.50 -11.59 3.88
C VAL A 145 -6.01 -12.63 2.89
N SER A 146 -5.86 -13.90 3.25
CA SER A 146 -6.39 -15.03 2.48
C SER A 146 -7.89 -15.19 2.81
N ASN A 147 -8.74 -14.49 2.01
CA ASN A 147 -10.18 -14.40 2.23
C ASN A 147 -10.98 -15.00 1.07
N ALA A 148 -10.37 -15.15 -0.11
CA ALA A 148 -11.05 -15.77 -1.24
C ALA A 148 -11.57 -17.16 -0.88
N GLY A 149 -12.82 -17.39 -1.14
CA GLY A 149 -13.46 -18.67 -0.89
C GLY A 149 -14.88 -18.67 -1.43
N ILE A 150 -15.42 -19.84 -1.64
CA ILE A 150 -16.82 -20.08 -2.02
C ILE A 150 -17.44 -20.97 -0.98
N ALA A 151 -18.71 -20.77 -0.74
CA ALA A 151 -19.53 -21.67 0.05
C ALA A 151 -20.89 -21.81 -0.63
N SER A 152 -21.35 -23.02 -0.75
CA SER A 152 -22.70 -23.32 -1.21
C SER A 152 -23.39 -24.21 -0.18
N SER A 153 -24.69 -24.08 -0.05
CA SER A 153 -25.50 -24.94 0.79
C SER A 153 -26.64 -25.54 -0.04
N ALA A 154 -26.89 -26.81 0.19
CA ALA A 154 -28.04 -27.52 -0.35
C ALA A 154 -28.49 -28.57 0.64
N PRO A 155 -29.76 -29.01 0.63
CA PRO A 155 -30.21 -30.21 1.32
C PRO A 155 -29.33 -31.40 0.90
N ILE A 156 -29.09 -32.34 1.80
CA ILE A 156 -28.22 -33.48 1.50
C ILE A 156 -28.68 -34.29 0.30
N GLU A 157 -30.00 -34.38 0.10
CA GLU A 157 -30.61 -35.08 -1.00
C GLU A 157 -30.35 -34.43 -2.35
N GLU A 158 -30.08 -33.12 -2.38
CA GLU A 158 -29.79 -32.31 -3.57
C GLU A 158 -28.30 -32.07 -3.77
N THR A 159 -27.47 -32.48 -2.83
CA THR A 159 -26.02 -32.28 -2.89
C THR A 159 -25.40 -33.20 -3.93
N THR A 160 -24.98 -32.65 -5.05
CA THR A 160 -24.26 -33.40 -6.09
C THR A 160 -22.79 -33.60 -5.70
N LEU A 161 -22.15 -34.63 -6.27
CA LEU A 161 -20.71 -34.86 -6.07
C LEU A 161 -19.86 -33.64 -6.54
N ALA A 162 -20.27 -32.98 -7.61
CA ALA A 162 -19.62 -31.76 -8.08
C ALA A 162 -19.71 -30.64 -7.04
N LEU A 163 -20.89 -30.42 -6.44
CA LEU A 163 -21.10 -29.42 -5.40
C LEU A 163 -20.28 -29.74 -4.15
N TRP A 164 -20.19 -31.02 -3.78
CA TRP A 164 -19.34 -31.48 -2.70
C TRP A 164 -17.87 -31.15 -2.93
N HIS A 165 -17.31 -31.51 -4.09
CA HIS A 165 -15.91 -31.23 -4.42
C HIS A 165 -15.59 -29.74 -4.53
N THR A 166 -16.56 -28.91 -4.89
CA THR A 166 -16.39 -27.47 -4.98
C THR A 166 -16.20 -26.80 -3.60
N ASN A 167 -16.75 -27.40 -2.54
CA ASN A 167 -16.71 -26.87 -1.17
C ASN A 167 -15.64 -27.51 -0.27
N MET A 168 -14.94 -28.55 -0.75
CA MET A 168 -13.87 -29.25 -0.03
C MET A 168 -12.49 -28.83 -0.51
#